data_4bcab8de969a9e2f5c02a2c37213bae7
#
_entry.id   4bcab8de969a9e2f5c02a2c37213bae7
#
_cell.length_a   1.000
_cell.length_b   1.000
_cell.length_c   1.000
_cell.angle_alpha   90.00
_cell.angle_beta   90.00
_cell.angle_gamma   90.00
#
_symmetry.space_group_name_H-M   'P 1'
#
loop_
_entity.id
_entity.type
_entity.pdbx_description
1 polymer ?
#
loop_
_entity_poly.entity_id
_entity_poly.type
_entity_poly.pdbx_seq_one_letter_code
_entity_poly.pdbx_strand_id
1 'polypeptide(L)'
;MNVNFYRGFSALTLLCILSGCASPSAAFPSATPIPTLEPVKTTNPINNAEEQEESMTKIQMTVNGQSFPATLNNSAAAQALLYQLPVTLVMEDLNGNEKYIYLDEKLAANSIAFGSVSAGDLMLFGNNCLVLFYKSFATDYSYTSLGSISEVSGLAEAVGTGQAEVTIERAE
;
A
#
# COMPACT_ATOMS: atom_id res chain seq x y z
N MET A 1 28.33 16.93 30.79
CA MET A 1 29.22 17.35 29.71
C MET A 1 28.30 17.84 28.58
N ASN A 2 28.16 19.18 28.47
CA ASN A 2 27.31 19.84 27.46
C ASN A 2 28.05 19.91 26.14
N VAL A 3 27.40 19.62 25.05
CA VAL A 3 27.83 20.09 23.74
C VAL A 3 26.61 20.60 22.97
N ASN A 4 26.47 21.93 22.99
CA ASN A 4 25.69 22.72 22.04
C ASN A 4 26.44 22.77 20.71
N PHE A 5 25.73 22.65 19.58
CA PHE A 5 26.21 23.18 18.29
C PHE A 5 24.99 23.41 17.36
N TYR A 6 24.78 24.56 17.12
CA TYR A 6 24.95 25.68 16.18
C TYR A 6 23.83 25.78 15.14
N ARG A 7 23.19 26.92 15.26
CA ARG A 7 22.32 27.62 14.29
C ARG A 7 23.11 27.95 13.02
N GLY A 8 22.48 27.75 11.88
CA GLY A 8 22.90 28.29 10.60
C GLY A 8 21.70 28.75 9.79
N PHE A 9 21.33 30.03 9.97
CA PHE A 9 20.45 30.79 9.09
C PHE A 9 21.23 31.07 7.80
N SER A 10 20.64 30.82 6.65
CA SER A 10 21.03 31.49 5.40
C SER A 10 19.77 31.79 4.61
N ALA A 11 19.39 33.04 4.67
CA ALA A 11 18.44 33.68 3.77
C ALA A 11 19.12 33.89 2.41
N LEU A 12 18.47 33.48 1.35
CA LEU A 12 18.83 33.91 0.00
C LEU A 12 17.56 34.38 -0.71
N THR A 13 17.44 35.70 -0.76
CA THR A 13 16.57 36.54 -1.60
C THR A 13 17.03 36.45 -3.04
N LEU A 14 16.12 36.24 -4.00
CA LEU A 14 16.32 36.68 -5.40
C LEU A 14 15.00 36.68 -6.15
N LEU A 15 14.49 37.82 -6.41
CA LEU A 15 14.45 38.67 -7.59
C LEU A 15 13.59 38.14 -8.74
N CYS A 16 12.41 38.79 -8.88
CA CYS A 16 11.49 38.77 -10.01
C CYS A 16 12.16 39.24 -11.31
N ILE A 17 11.92 38.54 -12.41
CA ILE A 17 12.00 39.13 -13.74
C ILE A 17 10.69 38.82 -14.48
N LEU A 18 9.93 39.89 -14.74
CA LEU A 18 8.78 39.96 -15.64
C LEU A 18 9.33 40.21 -17.08
N SER A 19 8.89 39.39 -18.01
CA SER A 19 8.84 39.67 -19.46
C SER A 19 7.78 38.75 -20.01
N GLY A 20 6.69 39.12 -20.54
CA GLY A 20 6.33 40.17 -21.46
C GLY A 20 6.20 39.63 -22.89
N CYS A 21 4.93 39.55 -23.41
CA CYS A 21 4.51 39.57 -24.83
C CYS A 21 4.61 38.28 -25.66
N ALA A 22 3.56 37.83 -26.20
CA ALA A 22 2.81 38.12 -27.41
C ALA A 22 2.14 36.84 -27.95
N SER A 23 0.84 36.89 -28.10
CA SER A 23 0.06 35.94 -28.93
C SER A 23 0.29 36.26 -30.41
N PRO A 24 0.26 35.27 -31.26
CA PRO A 24 -0.38 35.40 -32.56
C PRO A 24 -1.61 34.52 -32.72
N SER A 25 -2.69 35.16 -33.08
CA SER A 25 -3.89 34.62 -33.67
C SER A 25 -3.55 33.89 -34.97
N ALA A 26 -3.97 32.61 -35.09
CA ALA A 26 -3.97 31.91 -36.37
C ALA A 26 -5.34 31.31 -36.60
N ALA A 27 -5.85 31.66 -37.77
CA ALA A 27 -7.15 31.38 -38.33
C ALA A 27 -7.44 29.87 -38.50
N PHE A 28 -8.70 29.50 -38.25
CA PHE A 28 -9.26 28.17 -38.56
C PHE A 28 -9.55 28.01 -40.06
N PRO A 29 -9.16 26.95 -40.73
CA PRO A 29 -9.72 26.57 -42.01
C PRO A 29 -10.95 25.64 -41.81
N SER A 30 -11.92 25.97 -42.66
CA SER A 30 -13.18 25.38 -43.03
C SER A 30 -13.38 23.88 -42.86
N ALA A 31 -14.62 23.54 -42.46
CA ALA A 31 -15.21 22.24 -42.28
C ALA A 31 -15.12 21.32 -43.51
N THR A 32 -14.77 20.07 -43.28
CA THR A 32 -15.03 18.94 -44.17
C THR A 32 -16.11 18.03 -43.56
N PRO A 33 -17.07 17.48 -44.36
CA PRO A 33 -18.23 16.80 -43.83
C PRO A 33 -17.89 15.44 -43.20
N ILE A 34 -18.52 15.18 -42.04
CA ILE A 34 -18.47 13.96 -41.27
C ILE A 34 -19.18 12.83 -42.03
N PRO A 35 -18.58 11.65 -42.25
CA PRO A 35 -19.34 10.48 -42.68
C PRO A 35 -20.18 9.96 -41.51
N THR A 36 -21.46 9.76 -41.78
CA THR A 36 -22.43 9.08 -40.91
C THR A 36 -21.91 7.69 -40.54
N LEU A 37 -21.63 7.49 -39.27
CA LEU A 37 -21.38 6.16 -38.72
C LEU A 37 -22.67 5.57 -38.20
N GLU A 38 -22.98 4.36 -38.69
CA GLU A 38 -24.07 3.51 -38.25
C GLU A 38 -23.98 3.18 -36.76
N PRO A 39 -25.11 2.82 -36.10
CA PRO A 39 -25.11 2.59 -34.65
C PRO A 39 -24.27 1.34 -34.28
N VAL A 40 -23.16 1.57 -33.58
CA VAL A 40 -22.39 0.50 -32.97
C VAL A 40 -23.26 -0.11 -31.87
N LYS A 41 -23.51 -1.39 -32.00
CA LYS A 41 -24.16 -2.26 -31.05
C LYS A 41 -23.55 -2.05 -29.66
N THR A 42 -24.38 -1.60 -28.71
CA THR A 42 -24.07 -1.47 -27.30
C THR A 42 -23.60 -2.83 -26.78
N THR A 43 -22.29 -2.96 -26.56
CA THR A 43 -21.76 -4.03 -25.71
C THR A 43 -22.03 -3.64 -24.26
N ASN A 44 -22.69 -4.54 -23.53
CA ASN A 44 -22.99 -4.40 -22.11
C ASN A 44 -21.75 -3.98 -21.33
N PRO A 45 -21.87 -3.11 -20.30
CA PRO A 45 -20.80 -2.91 -19.36
C PRO A 45 -20.54 -4.22 -18.64
N ILE A 46 -19.34 -4.78 -18.85
CA ILE A 46 -18.81 -5.90 -18.08
C ILE A 46 -18.72 -5.42 -16.62
N ASN A 47 -19.42 -6.07 -15.74
CA ASN A 47 -19.38 -5.83 -14.31
C ASN A 47 -17.95 -6.14 -13.80
N ASN A 48 -17.13 -5.09 -13.69
CA ASN A 48 -15.77 -5.19 -13.10
C ASN A 48 -15.74 -5.49 -11.58
N ALA A 49 -16.91 -5.71 -10.95
CA ALA A 49 -16.97 -6.01 -9.53
C ALA A 49 -16.65 -7.48 -9.23
N GLU A 50 -16.95 -8.40 -10.15
CA GLU A 50 -16.67 -9.83 -9.94
C GLU A 50 -15.23 -10.22 -10.29
N GLU A 51 -14.54 -9.49 -11.19
CA GLU A 51 -13.14 -9.77 -11.54
C GLU A 51 -12.14 -9.34 -10.44
N GLN A 52 -12.51 -8.45 -9.51
CA GLN A 52 -11.61 -8.03 -8.42
C GLN A 52 -11.60 -9.03 -7.25
N GLU A 53 -12.64 -9.81 -7.03
CA GLU A 53 -12.64 -10.85 -6.00
C GLU A 53 -11.85 -12.11 -6.41
N GLU A 54 -11.76 -12.43 -7.70
CA GLU A 54 -10.98 -13.58 -8.20
C GLU A 54 -9.45 -13.37 -8.11
N SER A 55 -8.98 -12.13 -7.89
CA SER A 55 -7.55 -11.84 -7.85
C SER A 55 -6.92 -11.95 -6.45
N MET A 56 -7.71 -12.22 -5.40
CA MET A 56 -7.20 -12.35 -4.04
C MET A 56 -6.97 -13.82 -3.66
N THR A 57 -5.79 -14.10 -3.10
CA THR A 57 -5.46 -15.44 -2.61
C THR A 57 -5.81 -15.55 -1.13
N LYS A 58 -6.64 -16.53 -0.78
CA LYS A 58 -6.97 -16.83 0.63
C LYS A 58 -5.76 -17.44 1.33
N ILE A 59 -5.48 -16.94 2.51
CA ILE A 59 -4.43 -17.40 3.40
C ILE A 59 -4.99 -17.51 4.83
N GLN A 60 -4.26 -18.18 5.68
CA GLN A 60 -4.47 -18.22 7.12
C GLN A 60 -3.30 -17.56 7.83
N MET A 61 -3.56 -16.66 8.78
CA MET A 61 -2.57 -16.13 9.68
C MET A 61 -2.83 -16.63 11.09
N THR A 62 -1.84 -17.28 11.71
CA THR A 62 -1.92 -17.70 13.11
C THR A 62 -1.01 -16.81 13.93
N VAL A 63 -1.57 -16.05 14.85
CA VAL A 63 -0.87 -15.09 15.72
C VAL A 63 -0.89 -15.60 17.15
N ASN A 64 0.27 -15.95 17.71
CA ASN A 64 0.40 -16.55 19.05
C ASN A 64 -0.60 -17.69 19.31
N GLY A 65 -0.85 -18.53 18.29
CA GLY A 65 -1.75 -19.68 18.36
C GLY A 65 -3.22 -19.38 18.06
N GLN A 66 -3.61 -18.12 17.83
CA GLN A 66 -4.97 -17.76 17.39
C GLN A 66 -5.00 -17.55 15.87
N SER A 67 -5.95 -18.21 15.19
CA SER A 67 -6.07 -18.20 13.73
C SER A 67 -7.00 -17.10 13.23
N PHE A 68 -6.59 -16.44 12.13
CA PHE A 68 -7.32 -15.37 11.47
C PHE A 68 -7.37 -15.62 9.97
N PRO A 69 -8.57 -15.69 9.35
CA PRO A 69 -8.68 -15.69 7.89
C PRO A 69 -8.16 -14.39 7.30
N ALA A 70 -7.37 -14.49 6.25
CA ALA A 70 -6.77 -13.34 5.58
C ALA A 70 -6.72 -13.55 4.07
N THR A 71 -6.42 -12.49 3.35
CA THR A 71 -6.21 -12.52 1.90
C THR A 71 -4.94 -11.79 1.52
N LEU A 72 -4.26 -12.28 0.49
CA LEU A 72 -3.21 -11.56 -0.22
C LEU A 72 -3.76 -11.05 -1.55
N ASN A 73 -3.40 -9.83 -1.92
CA ASN A 73 -3.70 -9.28 -3.23
C ASN A 73 -2.76 -9.88 -4.30
N ASN A 74 -2.93 -9.49 -5.56
CA ASN A 74 -2.13 -9.99 -6.66
C ASN A 74 -0.92 -9.11 -7.01
N SER A 75 -0.48 -8.20 -6.12
CA SER A 75 0.73 -7.42 -6.33
C SER A 75 1.96 -8.33 -6.41
N ALA A 76 3.00 -7.88 -7.11
CA ALA A 76 4.23 -8.64 -7.24
C ALA A 76 4.88 -8.96 -5.87
N ALA A 77 4.76 -8.04 -4.90
CA ALA A 77 5.25 -8.26 -3.54
C ALA A 77 4.43 -9.33 -2.80
N ALA A 78 3.10 -9.30 -2.90
CA ALA A 78 2.22 -10.30 -2.29
C ALA A 78 2.42 -11.68 -2.91
N GLN A 79 2.60 -11.78 -4.22
CA GLN A 79 2.92 -13.03 -4.90
C GLN A 79 4.28 -13.58 -4.46
N ALA A 80 5.30 -12.74 -4.29
CA ALA A 80 6.59 -13.17 -3.79
C ALA A 80 6.50 -13.71 -2.34
N LEU A 81 5.71 -13.07 -1.48
CA LEU A 81 5.42 -13.61 -0.14
C LEU A 81 4.67 -14.96 -0.23
N LEU A 82 3.67 -15.06 -1.12
CA LEU A 82 2.88 -16.29 -1.33
C LEU A 82 3.74 -17.49 -1.73
N TYR A 83 4.83 -17.28 -2.47
CA TYR A 83 5.78 -18.36 -2.83
C TYR A 83 6.62 -18.85 -1.65
N GLN A 84 6.76 -18.05 -0.59
CA GLN A 84 7.51 -18.42 0.61
C GLN A 84 6.67 -19.18 1.64
N LEU A 85 5.34 -19.26 1.44
CA LEU A 85 4.43 -19.91 2.41
C LEU A 85 4.55 -21.44 2.39
N PRO A 86 4.49 -22.12 3.56
CA PRO A 86 4.23 -21.52 4.87
C PRO A 86 5.48 -20.89 5.47
N VAL A 87 5.31 -19.79 6.24
CA VAL A 87 6.38 -19.12 6.96
C VAL A 87 5.97 -18.77 8.38
N THR A 88 6.88 -18.94 9.34
CA THR A 88 6.70 -18.50 10.74
C THR A 88 7.71 -17.41 11.05
N LEU A 89 7.22 -16.30 11.55
CA LEU A 89 7.95 -15.06 11.79
C LEU A 89 7.79 -14.65 13.26
N VAL A 90 8.88 -14.22 13.90
CA VAL A 90 8.82 -13.57 15.22
C VAL A 90 8.89 -12.06 14.98
N MET A 91 7.77 -11.39 15.09
CA MET A 91 7.62 -9.98 14.80
C MET A 91 7.76 -9.13 16.06
N GLU A 92 8.48 -8.01 15.95
CA GLU A 92 8.67 -7.03 17.02
C GLU A 92 7.49 -6.07 17.12
N ASP A 93 7.27 -5.48 18.29
CA ASP A 93 6.28 -4.43 18.48
C ASP A 93 6.84 -3.05 18.15
N LEU A 94 6.07 -2.22 17.47
CA LEU A 94 6.38 -0.82 17.26
C LEU A 94 5.20 0.05 17.69
N ASN A 95 5.45 0.99 18.59
CA ASN A 95 4.51 2.00 19.08
C ASN A 95 3.19 1.46 19.67
N GLY A 96 3.08 0.15 19.91
CA GLY A 96 1.84 -0.46 20.41
C GLY A 96 0.69 -0.40 19.40
N ASN A 97 0.96 -0.41 18.10
CA ASN A 97 -0.03 -0.35 17.02
C ASN A 97 0.28 -1.26 15.82
N GLU A 98 1.52 -1.75 15.71
CA GLU A 98 1.95 -2.63 14.61
C GLU A 98 2.99 -3.64 15.08
N LYS A 99 3.01 -4.80 14.43
CA LYS A 99 4.08 -5.80 14.48
C LYS A 99 4.87 -5.75 13.20
N TYR A 100 6.20 -5.81 13.29
CA TYR A 100 7.07 -5.75 12.11
C TYR A 100 8.23 -6.74 12.18
N ILE A 101 8.74 -7.09 11.01
CA ILE A 101 9.98 -7.87 10.85
C ILE A 101 10.66 -7.49 9.53
N TYR A 102 11.98 -7.47 9.53
CA TYR A 102 12.75 -7.35 8.30
C TYR A 102 12.97 -8.75 7.70
N LEU A 103 12.46 -8.95 6.50
CA LEU A 103 12.68 -10.17 5.72
C LEU A 103 14.11 -10.20 5.18
N ASP A 104 14.68 -11.38 5.02
CA ASP A 104 16.00 -11.56 4.41
C ASP A 104 16.00 -11.17 2.94
N GLU A 105 14.89 -11.44 2.24
CA GLU A 105 14.71 -11.13 0.83
C GLU A 105 13.97 -9.80 0.62
N LYS A 106 14.35 -9.10 -0.44
CA LYS A 106 13.66 -7.89 -0.90
C LYS A 106 12.52 -8.26 -1.81
N LEU A 107 11.35 -7.68 -1.55
CA LEU A 107 10.15 -7.85 -2.37
C LEU A 107 9.99 -6.67 -3.34
N ALA A 108 9.26 -6.90 -4.44
CA ALA A 108 8.98 -5.85 -5.43
C ALA A 108 7.99 -4.81 -4.86
N ALA A 109 8.53 -3.74 -4.28
CA ALA A 109 7.73 -2.69 -3.65
C ALA A 109 7.12 -1.72 -4.67
N ASN A 110 5.88 -1.32 -4.41
CA ASN A 110 5.17 -0.23 -5.08
C ASN A 110 4.47 0.62 -4.01
N SER A 111 5.27 1.38 -3.27
CA SER A 111 4.80 2.11 -2.09
C SER A 111 4.00 3.36 -2.47
N ILE A 112 2.83 3.51 -1.87
CA ILE A 112 1.98 4.69 -1.98
C ILE A 112 1.61 5.22 -0.59
N ALA A 113 1.27 6.50 -0.49
CA ALA A 113 0.76 7.11 0.74
C ALA A 113 -0.73 6.79 0.87
N PHE A 114 -1.11 6.09 1.94
CA PHE A 114 -2.51 5.72 2.20
C PHE A 114 -3.26 6.78 3.03
N GLY A 115 -2.53 7.66 3.76
CA GLY A 115 -3.09 8.61 4.70
C GLY A 115 -3.57 7.98 6.01
N SER A 116 -3.98 6.72 5.99
CA SER A 116 -4.35 5.93 7.17
C SER A 116 -4.15 4.45 6.89
N VAL A 117 -3.96 3.68 7.96
CA VAL A 117 -3.92 2.22 7.96
C VAL A 117 -5.02 1.68 8.85
N SER A 118 -5.44 0.44 8.61
CA SER A 118 -6.49 -0.24 9.36
C SER A 118 -5.93 -1.44 10.12
N ALA A 119 -6.56 -1.75 11.25
CA ALA A 119 -6.27 -3.02 11.92
C ALA A 119 -6.53 -4.18 10.95
N GLY A 120 -5.60 -5.13 10.91
CA GLY A 120 -5.61 -6.26 9.99
C GLY A 120 -4.81 -6.03 8.70
N ASP A 121 -4.44 -4.80 8.35
CA ASP A 121 -3.64 -4.55 7.16
C ASP A 121 -2.26 -5.24 7.26
N LEU A 122 -1.91 -5.98 6.22
CA LEU A 122 -0.59 -6.57 6.01
C LEU A 122 0.10 -5.79 4.91
N MET A 123 1.19 -5.12 5.25
CA MET A 123 1.87 -4.19 4.36
C MET A 123 3.38 -4.39 4.35
N LEU A 124 4.04 -3.83 3.33
CA LEU A 124 5.49 -3.77 3.21
C LEU A 124 5.93 -2.31 3.31
N PHE A 125 6.76 -2.00 4.31
CA PHE A 125 7.46 -0.73 4.41
C PHE A 125 8.83 -0.85 3.75
N GLY A 126 9.16 0.10 2.87
CA GLY A 126 10.33 -0.05 2.01
C GLY A 126 10.20 -1.27 1.11
N ASN A 127 11.20 -2.15 1.08
CA ASN A 127 11.20 -3.34 0.23
C ASN A 127 11.40 -4.68 0.96
N ASN A 128 11.56 -4.67 2.30
CA ASN A 128 11.73 -5.89 3.08
C ASN A 128 11.20 -5.83 4.52
N CYS A 129 10.59 -4.72 4.96
CA CYS A 129 9.98 -4.66 6.28
C CYS A 129 8.51 -5.05 6.17
N LEU A 130 8.17 -6.27 6.57
CA LEU A 130 6.79 -6.75 6.65
C LEU A 130 6.14 -6.20 7.92
N VAL A 131 4.94 -5.63 7.78
CA VAL A 131 4.20 -4.96 8.86
C VAL A 131 2.78 -5.51 8.92
N LEU A 132 2.35 -5.93 10.11
CA LEU A 132 0.97 -6.26 10.45
C LEU A 132 0.43 -5.20 11.41
N PHE A 133 -0.52 -4.41 10.94
CA PHE A 133 -1.20 -3.41 11.77
C PHE A 133 -2.29 -4.09 12.61
N TYR A 134 -2.31 -3.84 13.91
CA TYR A 134 -3.35 -4.32 14.81
C TYR A 134 -4.19 -3.19 15.44
N LYS A 135 -3.90 -1.93 15.05
CA LYS A 135 -4.73 -0.76 15.31
C LYS A 135 -4.82 0.11 14.05
N SER A 136 -5.93 0.82 13.93
CA SER A 136 -6.14 1.80 12.85
C SER A 136 -5.69 3.19 13.29
N PHE A 137 -4.95 3.90 12.44
CA PHE A 137 -4.48 5.27 12.69
C PHE A 137 -4.11 5.99 11.40
N ALA A 138 -4.02 7.33 11.48
CA ALA A 138 -3.51 8.15 10.37
C ALA A 138 -1.98 8.06 10.29
N THR A 139 -1.44 7.99 9.08
CA THR A 139 0.01 7.89 8.82
C THR A 139 0.42 8.68 7.59
N ASP A 140 1.57 9.32 7.65
CA ASP A 140 2.20 9.99 6.50
C ASP A 140 3.20 9.08 5.76
N TYR A 141 3.42 7.86 6.27
CA TYR A 141 4.31 6.90 5.62
C TYR A 141 3.66 6.25 4.40
N SER A 142 4.51 5.81 3.48
CA SER A 142 4.11 5.08 2.28
C SER A 142 4.42 3.59 2.44
N TYR A 143 3.48 2.76 2.01
CA TYR A 143 3.55 1.30 2.10
C TYR A 143 3.15 0.67 0.77
N THR A 144 3.57 -0.58 0.57
CA THR A 144 2.99 -1.46 -0.46
C THR A 144 1.99 -2.38 0.22
N SER A 145 0.73 -2.35 -0.21
CA SER A 145 -0.29 -3.27 0.32
C SER A 145 -0.02 -4.69 -0.18
N LEU A 146 -0.04 -5.64 0.74
CA LEU A 146 0.08 -7.06 0.45
C LEU A 146 -1.25 -7.79 0.61
N GLY A 147 -2.08 -7.36 1.55
CA GLY A 147 -3.34 -8.00 1.88
C GLY A 147 -3.89 -7.56 3.23
N SER A 148 -4.84 -8.32 3.76
CA SER A 148 -5.42 -8.02 5.08
C SER A 148 -6.06 -9.23 5.73
N ILE A 149 -6.19 -9.18 7.06
CA ILE A 149 -7.03 -10.07 7.87
C ILE A 149 -8.49 -9.65 7.67
N SER A 150 -9.35 -10.61 7.37
CA SER A 150 -10.77 -10.36 7.07
C SER A 150 -11.60 -10.09 8.32
N GLU A 151 -11.26 -10.73 9.45
CA GLU A 151 -11.94 -10.59 10.74
C GLU A 151 -10.90 -10.28 11.82
N VAL A 152 -10.89 -9.02 12.27
CA VAL A 152 -9.87 -8.52 13.21
C VAL A 152 -10.25 -8.65 14.69
N SER A 153 -11.41 -9.21 14.97
CA SER A 153 -11.85 -9.42 16.37
C SER A 153 -10.87 -10.30 17.12
N GLY A 154 -10.34 -9.82 18.24
CA GLY A 154 -9.33 -10.53 19.03
C GLY A 154 -7.89 -10.41 18.52
N LEU A 155 -7.63 -9.70 17.40
CA LEU A 155 -6.28 -9.55 16.86
C LEU A 155 -5.36 -8.77 17.83
N ALA A 156 -5.86 -7.67 18.39
CA ALA A 156 -5.08 -6.85 19.33
C ALA A 156 -4.69 -7.62 20.61
N GLU A 157 -5.59 -8.51 21.08
CA GLU A 157 -5.33 -9.40 22.20
C GLU A 157 -4.34 -10.51 21.82
N ALA A 158 -4.49 -11.10 20.63
CA ALA A 158 -3.64 -12.18 20.15
C ALA A 158 -2.18 -11.73 19.95
N VAL A 159 -1.95 -10.53 19.39
CA VAL A 159 -0.58 -9.99 19.21
C VAL A 159 0.12 -9.71 20.55
N GLY A 160 -0.62 -9.45 21.61
CA GLY A 160 -0.07 -9.19 22.95
C GLY A 160 0.91 -8.03 22.99
N THR A 161 1.69 -7.97 24.07
CA THR A 161 2.78 -7.01 24.26
C THR A 161 4.14 -7.63 23.88
N GLY A 162 5.03 -6.82 23.28
CA GLY A 162 6.35 -7.28 22.85
C GLY A 162 6.32 -8.08 21.56
N GLN A 163 7.09 -9.15 21.46
CA GLN A 163 7.16 -10.00 20.28
C GLN A 163 5.86 -10.81 20.08
N ALA A 164 5.53 -11.09 18.84
CA ALA A 164 4.47 -12.02 18.47
C ALA A 164 4.99 -13.04 17.44
N GLU A 165 4.66 -14.32 17.64
CA GLU A 165 4.87 -15.33 16.63
C GLU A 165 3.70 -15.31 15.64
N VAL A 166 4.01 -15.13 14.37
CA VAL A 166 3.04 -15.07 13.29
C VAL A 166 3.37 -16.14 12.25
N THR A 167 2.49 -17.12 12.09
CA THR A 167 2.57 -18.09 10.99
C THR A 167 1.61 -17.69 9.90
N ILE A 168 2.10 -17.65 8.65
CA ILE A 168 1.30 -17.38 7.46
C ILE A 168 1.35 -18.63 6.58
N GLU A 169 0.17 -19.11 6.18
CA GLU A 169 0.03 -20.31 5.35
C GLU A 169 -1.11 -20.16 4.34
N ARG A 170 -1.14 -21.00 3.31
CA ARG A 170 -2.28 -21.04 2.36
C ARG A 170 -3.50 -21.58 3.08
N ALA A 171 -4.65 -20.96 2.86
CA ALA A 171 -5.92 -21.55 3.31
C ALA A 171 -6.23 -22.80 2.47
N GLU A 172 -6.73 -23.84 3.15
CA GLU A 172 -7.20 -25.07 2.50
C GLU A 172 -8.54 -24.86 1.77
#